data_608768998f2de04223d67b35685d8271
#
_entry.id   608768998f2de04223d67b35685d8271
#
_cell.length_a   1.000
_cell.length_b   1.000
_cell.length_c   1.000
_cell.angle_alpha   90.00
_cell.angle_beta   90.00
_cell.angle_gamma   90.00
#
_symmetry.space_group_name_H-M   'P 1'
#
loop_
_entity.id
_entity.type
_entity.pdbx_description
1 polymer ?
#
loop_
_entity_poly.entity_id
_entity_poly.type
_entity_poly.pdbx_seq_one_letter_code
_entity_poly.pdbx_strand_id
1 'polypeptide(L)'
;MKNSNRKNPTNNQDQLYFAEVKGICPLCGKHLMEKGKTKLVKQYEIAHIYPCHPTEKDMIVLNGINPPVDLECYENKIALCQRCHNAYDDDKTLNKYKELRSLKDSLLASENMQYVMGDYYLEDDIRSIVSKLLAIEDYNLPEVMLNKTALKIKEKIPDKYLLLREKIESNVT
;
A
#
# COMPACT_ATOMS: atom_id res chain seq x y z
N MET A 1 -7.56 14.78 34.52
CA MET A 1 -8.61 13.79 34.12
C MET A 1 -8.49 13.58 32.62
N LYS A 2 -7.97 12.42 32.19
CA LYS A 2 -7.84 12.09 30.77
C LYS A 2 -9.18 11.58 30.27
N ASN A 3 -10.02 12.46 29.72
CA ASN A 3 -11.20 12.04 28.95
C ASN A 3 -10.69 11.56 27.60
N SER A 4 -10.32 10.29 27.53
CA SER A 4 -9.97 9.70 26.25
C SER A 4 -11.25 9.33 25.52
N ASN A 5 -11.73 10.21 24.66
CA ASN A 5 -12.77 9.89 23.68
C ASN A 5 -12.23 9.01 22.51
N ARG A 6 -11.07 8.38 22.70
CA ARG A 6 -10.52 7.43 21.73
C ARG A 6 -11.45 6.22 21.68
N LYS A 7 -12.19 6.09 20.60
CA LYS A 7 -13.03 4.91 20.36
C LYS A 7 -12.13 3.75 19.93
N ASN A 8 -12.15 2.67 20.70
CA ASN A 8 -11.52 1.43 20.24
C ASN A 8 -12.24 0.95 18.97
N PRO A 9 -11.51 0.49 17.96
CA PRO A 9 -12.13 -0.07 16.78
C PRO A 9 -12.99 -1.28 17.16
N THR A 10 -14.15 -1.41 16.53
CA THR A 10 -14.94 -2.64 16.61
C THR A 10 -14.18 -3.79 15.96
N ASN A 11 -14.58 -5.04 16.24
CA ASN A 11 -13.94 -6.21 15.62
C ASN A 11 -13.94 -6.12 14.07
N ASN A 12 -15.01 -5.64 13.47
CA ASN A 12 -15.11 -5.49 12.02
C ASN A 12 -14.17 -4.41 11.49
N GLN A 13 -14.06 -3.29 12.20
CA GLN A 13 -13.10 -2.23 11.84
C GLN A 13 -11.67 -2.71 12.00
N ASP A 14 -11.36 -3.45 13.06
CA ASP A 14 -10.03 -4.01 13.29
C ASP A 14 -9.63 -4.98 12.16
N GLN A 15 -10.56 -5.85 11.72
CA GLN A 15 -10.34 -6.74 10.58
C GLN A 15 -10.14 -5.98 9.27
N LEU A 16 -10.89 -4.89 9.05
CA LEU A 16 -10.76 -4.06 7.86
C LEU A 16 -9.35 -3.45 7.75
N TYR A 17 -8.83 -2.84 8.83
CA TYR A 17 -7.48 -2.28 8.85
C TYR A 17 -6.40 -3.36 8.69
N PHE A 18 -6.59 -4.55 9.26
CA PHE A 18 -5.70 -5.68 9.08
C PHE A 18 -5.67 -6.16 7.63
N ALA A 19 -6.83 -6.27 6.99
CA ALA A 19 -6.95 -6.69 5.59
C ALA A 19 -6.35 -5.65 4.64
N GLU A 20 -6.57 -4.36 4.88
CA GLU A 20 -6.03 -3.25 4.10
C GLU A 20 -4.51 -3.35 3.94
N VAL A 21 -3.79 -3.64 5.02
CA VAL A 21 -2.33 -3.81 5.00
C VAL A 21 -1.90 -5.25 4.70
N LYS A 22 -2.83 -6.13 4.26
CA LYS A 22 -2.56 -7.54 3.92
C LYS A 22 -1.87 -8.31 5.04
N GLY A 23 -2.17 -7.97 6.30
CA GLY A 23 -1.60 -8.61 7.49
C GLY A 23 -0.12 -8.36 7.73
N ILE A 24 0.48 -7.37 7.07
CA ILE A 24 1.90 -7.02 7.15
C ILE A 24 2.04 -5.55 7.55
N CYS A 25 2.93 -5.24 8.49
CA CYS A 25 3.21 -3.86 8.88
C CYS A 25 3.79 -3.07 7.68
N PRO A 26 3.13 -2.01 7.20
CA PRO A 26 3.57 -1.29 6.01
C PRO A 26 4.89 -0.53 6.19
N LEU A 27 5.31 -0.28 7.45
CA LEU A 27 6.56 0.41 7.74
C LEU A 27 7.78 -0.53 7.85
N CYS A 28 7.60 -1.77 8.32
CA CYS A 28 8.76 -2.65 8.59
C CYS A 28 8.63 -4.07 8.03
N GLY A 29 7.53 -4.41 7.37
CA GLY A 29 7.32 -5.73 6.78
C GLY A 29 7.06 -6.86 7.78
N LYS A 30 6.93 -6.58 9.10
CA LYS A 30 6.64 -7.62 10.11
C LYS A 30 5.19 -8.10 9.96
N HIS A 31 4.97 -9.41 10.09
CA HIS A 31 3.62 -9.96 10.20
C HIS A 31 2.88 -9.41 11.42
N LEU A 32 1.63 -9.03 11.22
CA LEU A 32 0.76 -8.44 12.26
C LEU A 32 0.02 -9.49 13.08
N MET A 33 0.10 -10.76 12.67
CA MET A 33 -0.38 -11.91 13.44
C MET A 33 0.74 -12.92 13.55
N GLU A 34 0.93 -13.48 14.73
CA GLU A 34 1.92 -14.52 15.00
C GLU A 34 1.24 -15.80 15.48
N LYS A 35 1.80 -16.94 15.09
CA LYS A 35 1.33 -18.25 15.55
C LYS A 35 1.84 -18.49 16.96
N GLY A 36 0.97 -18.38 17.96
CA GLY A 36 1.25 -18.82 19.31
C GLY A 36 1.16 -20.34 19.44
N LYS A 37 1.34 -20.85 20.64
CA LYS A 37 1.29 -22.32 20.90
C LYS A 37 -0.07 -22.93 20.56
N THR A 38 -1.18 -22.26 20.85
CA THR A 38 -2.54 -22.76 20.68
C THR A 38 -3.44 -21.86 19.83
N LYS A 39 -3.07 -20.60 19.60
CA LYS A 39 -3.89 -19.63 18.86
C LYS A 39 -3.01 -18.61 18.15
N LEU A 40 -3.61 -17.91 17.19
CA LEU A 40 -3.00 -16.72 16.60
C LEU A 40 -3.01 -15.57 17.61
N VAL A 41 -1.90 -14.84 17.67
CA VAL A 41 -1.71 -13.71 18.57
C VAL A 41 -1.60 -12.43 17.75
N LYS A 42 -2.45 -11.47 18.09
CA LYS A 42 -2.45 -10.12 17.50
C LYS A 42 -1.19 -9.36 17.93
N GLN A 43 -0.45 -8.83 16.97
CA GLN A 43 0.82 -8.09 17.14
C GLN A 43 0.73 -6.68 16.57
N TYR A 44 -0.45 -6.10 16.48
CA TYR A 44 -0.66 -4.79 15.90
C TYR A 44 -1.67 -3.96 16.67
N GLU A 45 -1.60 -2.67 16.44
CA GLU A 45 -2.56 -1.68 16.90
C GLU A 45 -2.98 -0.78 15.75
N ILE A 46 -4.13 -0.12 15.90
CA ILE A 46 -4.62 0.85 14.93
C ILE A 46 -4.09 2.22 15.33
N ALA A 47 -3.15 2.72 14.55
CA ALA A 47 -2.53 4.02 14.71
C ALA A 47 -3.36 5.12 14.05
N HIS A 48 -3.45 6.30 14.70
CA HIS A 48 -3.93 7.51 14.05
C HIS A 48 -2.77 8.18 13.30
N ILE A 49 -3.00 8.54 12.04
CA ILE A 49 -2.01 9.25 11.21
C ILE A 49 -1.92 10.70 11.69
N TYR A 50 -3.03 11.42 11.71
CA TYR A 50 -3.14 12.68 12.43
C TYR A 50 -3.66 12.39 13.84
N PRO A 51 -2.99 12.86 14.91
CA PRO A 51 -3.34 12.51 16.29
C PRO A 51 -4.74 13.01 16.67
N CYS A 52 -5.53 12.17 17.36
CA CYS A 52 -6.83 12.59 17.90
C CYS A 52 -6.72 13.67 18.97
N HIS A 53 -5.64 13.65 19.74
CA HIS A 53 -5.36 14.58 20.81
C HIS A 53 -3.94 15.10 20.62
N PRO A 54 -3.74 16.05 19.69
CA PRO A 54 -2.41 16.59 19.40
C PRO A 54 -1.84 17.28 20.64
N THR A 55 -0.62 16.93 20.98
CA THR A 55 0.17 17.62 22.00
C THR A 55 0.68 18.96 21.44
N GLU A 56 1.19 19.85 22.32
CA GLU A 56 1.85 21.08 21.86
C GLU A 56 2.99 20.78 20.88
N LYS A 57 3.76 19.71 21.12
CA LYS A 57 4.81 19.24 20.22
C LYS A 57 4.23 18.81 18.87
N ASP A 58 3.11 18.08 18.86
CA ASP A 58 2.45 17.66 17.61
C ASP A 58 1.96 18.86 16.81
N MET A 59 1.40 19.88 17.48
CA MET A 59 0.92 21.10 16.81
C MET A 59 2.07 21.89 16.16
N ILE A 60 3.24 21.92 16.79
CA ILE A 60 4.44 22.54 16.19
C ILE A 60 4.91 21.75 14.98
N VAL A 61 5.02 20.42 15.12
CA VAL A 61 5.51 19.52 14.06
C VAL A 61 4.55 19.48 12.86
N LEU A 62 3.24 19.50 13.10
CA LEU A 62 2.21 19.45 12.08
C LEU A 62 1.70 20.84 11.67
N ASN A 63 2.44 21.89 11.98
CA ASN A 63 2.07 23.24 11.61
C ASN A 63 1.90 23.35 10.08
N GLY A 64 0.76 23.93 9.65
CA GLY A 64 0.40 24.04 8.24
C GLY A 64 -0.26 22.76 7.63
N ILE A 65 -0.43 21.70 8.42
CA ILE A 65 -1.23 20.55 8.02
C ILE A 65 -2.66 20.73 8.49
N ASN A 66 -3.61 20.67 7.55
CA ASN A 66 -5.02 20.68 7.89
C ASN A 66 -5.43 19.30 8.46
N PRO A 67 -5.97 19.24 9.69
CA PRO A 67 -6.49 18.01 10.25
C PRO A 67 -7.69 17.50 9.45
N PRO A 68 -7.94 16.19 9.41
CA PRO A 68 -9.20 15.65 8.92
C PRO A 68 -10.39 16.24 9.66
N VAL A 69 -11.53 16.41 8.97
CA VAL A 69 -12.79 16.87 9.57
C VAL A 69 -13.24 15.93 10.70
N ASP A 70 -13.11 14.63 10.45
CA ASP A 70 -13.31 13.58 11.46
C ASP A 70 -11.99 12.87 11.71
N LEU A 71 -11.42 13.03 12.90
CA LEU A 71 -10.18 12.39 13.32
C LEU A 71 -10.32 10.88 13.49
N GLU A 72 -11.56 10.40 13.66
CA GLU A 72 -11.88 8.97 13.78
C GLU A 72 -12.21 8.30 12.44
N CYS A 73 -12.14 9.03 11.31
CA CYS A 73 -12.42 8.48 9.99
C CYS A 73 -11.43 7.36 9.61
N TYR A 74 -11.87 6.51 8.68
CA TYR A 74 -11.09 5.37 8.20
C TYR A 74 -9.76 5.78 7.58
N GLU A 75 -9.77 6.86 6.82
CA GLU A 75 -8.62 7.41 6.11
C GLU A 75 -7.53 7.92 7.06
N ASN A 76 -7.89 8.26 8.30
CA ASN A 76 -6.94 8.75 9.31
C ASN A 76 -6.33 7.65 10.16
N LYS A 77 -6.60 6.38 9.86
CA LYS A 77 -6.14 5.24 10.66
C LYS A 77 -5.46 4.19 9.80
N ILE A 78 -4.51 3.46 10.40
CA ILE A 78 -3.76 2.39 9.73
C ILE A 78 -3.28 1.36 10.75
N ALA A 79 -3.25 0.07 10.36
CA ALA A 79 -2.69 -0.98 11.21
C ALA A 79 -1.16 -0.98 11.16
N LEU A 80 -0.52 -0.91 12.32
CA LEU A 80 0.94 -0.97 12.47
C LEU A 80 1.31 -2.02 13.52
N CYS A 81 2.47 -2.67 13.39
CA CYS A 81 2.99 -3.47 14.48
C CYS A 81 3.28 -2.57 15.70
N GLN A 82 3.18 -3.12 16.90
CA GLN A 82 3.31 -2.36 18.15
C GLN A 82 4.61 -1.54 18.21
N ARG A 83 5.72 -2.08 17.71
CA ARG A 83 7.00 -1.35 17.67
C ARG A 83 6.92 -0.09 16.79
N CYS A 84 6.35 -0.21 15.57
CA CYS A 84 6.24 0.92 14.65
C CYS A 84 5.22 1.94 15.13
N HIS A 85 4.13 1.50 15.76
CA HIS A 85 3.14 2.38 16.38
C HIS A 85 3.78 3.23 17.49
N ASN A 86 4.46 2.58 18.45
CA ASN A 86 5.14 3.30 19.53
C ASN A 86 6.21 4.26 19.00
N ALA A 87 7.05 3.82 18.06
CA ALA A 87 8.09 4.66 17.46
C ALA A 87 7.53 5.87 16.69
N TYR A 88 6.31 5.75 16.16
CA TYR A 88 5.61 6.86 15.53
C TYR A 88 5.05 7.83 16.57
N ASP A 89 4.44 7.34 17.64
CA ASP A 89 3.85 8.18 18.69
C ASP A 89 4.90 8.87 19.55
N ASP A 90 6.01 8.19 19.87
CA ASP A 90 7.09 8.73 20.73
C ASP A 90 7.88 9.85 20.06
N ASP A 91 8.14 9.73 18.77
CA ASP A 91 8.94 10.69 18.00
C ASP A 91 8.28 11.02 16.67
N LYS A 92 7.13 11.68 16.72
CA LYS A 92 6.41 12.16 15.55
C LYS A 92 7.16 13.34 14.92
N THR A 93 7.49 13.18 13.64
CA THR A 93 8.09 14.22 12.80
C THR A 93 7.23 14.46 11.57
N LEU A 94 7.37 15.63 10.94
CA LEU A 94 6.64 15.95 9.72
C LEU A 94 6.92 14.93 8.60
N ASN A 95 8.15 14.42 8.50
CA ASN A 95 8.51 13.42 7.50
C ASN A 95 7.82 12.09 7.78
N LYS A 96 7.83 11.59 9.02
CA LYS A 96 7.11 10.37 9.41
C LYS A 96 5.60 10.49 9.17
N TYR A 97 5.03 11.66 9.46
CA TYR A 97 3.62 11.93 9.15
C TYR A 97 3.34 11.83 7.65
N LYS A 98 4.14 12.51 6.82
CA LYS A 98 3.98 12.49 5.36
C LYS A 98 4.16 11.10 4.79
N GLU A 99 5.14 10.34 5.28
CA GLU A 99 5.37 8.96 4.90
C GLU A 99 4.14 8.09 5.20
N LEU A 100 3.64 8.14 6.43
CA LEU A 100 2.48 7.35 6.84
C LEU A 100 1.21 7.76 6.10
N ARG A 101 1.02 9.06 5.82
CA ARG A 101 -0.08 9.56 5.01
C ARG A 101 0.01 9.05 3.58
N SER A 102 1.17 9.14 2.95
CA SER A 102 1.40 8.64 1.59
C SER A 102 1.17 7.13 1.47
N LEU A 103 1.58 6.36 2.48
CA LEU A 103 1.29 4.92 2.55
C LEU A 103 -0.21 4.66 2.59
N LYS A 104 -0.95 5.37 3.45
CA LYS A 104 -2.42 5.22 3.53
C LYS A 104 -3.09 5.59 2.21
N ASP A 105 -2.69 6.70 1.59
CA ASP A 105 -3.23 7.13 0.30
C ASP A 105 -2.99 6.09 -0.80
N SER A 106 -1.82 5.44 -0.79
CA SER A 106 -1.47 4.36 -1.72
C SER A 106 -2.32 3.11 -1.50
N LEU A 107 -2.61 2.75 -0.24
CA LEU A 107 -3.47 1.63 0.10
C LEU A 107 -4.91 1.87 -0.38
N LEU A 108 -5.45 3.07 -0.11
CA LEU A 108 -6.79 3.47 -0.56
C LEU A 108 -6.90 3.48 -2.09
N ALA A 109 -5.88 3.97 -2.79
CA ALA A 109 -5.83 3.95 -4.25
C ALA A 109 -5.79 2.52 -4.80
N SER A 110 -5.04 1.61 -4.13
CA SER A 110 -4.97 0.19 -4.51
C SER A 110 -6.31 -0.53 -4.29
N GLU A 111 -7.01 -0.25 -3.19
CA GLU A 111 -8.33 -0.80 -2.91
C GLU A 111 -9.35 -0.36 -3.95
N ASN A 112 -9.40 0.94 -4.27
CA ASN A 112 -10.26 1.47 -5.31
C ASN A 112 -9.96 0.85 -6.68
N MET A 113 -8.68 0.66 -7.02
CA MET A 113 -8.27 0.01 -8.27
C MET A 113 -8.72 -1.46 -8.32
N GLN A 114 -8.59 -2.21 -7.21
CA GLN A 114 -9.06 -3.59 -7.13
C GLN A 114 -10.59 -3.67 -7.30
N TYR A 115 -11.34 -2.74 -6.70
CA TYR A 115 -12.78 -2.66 -6.87
C TYR A 115 -13.16 -2.39 -8.32
N VAL A 116 -12.56 -1.39 -8.94
CA VAL A 116 -12.79 -1.05 -10.37
C VAL A 116 -12.39 -2.20 -11.29
N MET A 117 -11.26 -2.87 -11.03
CA MET A 117 -10.81 -4.01 -11.85
C MET A 117 -11.63 -5.28 -11.60
N GLY A 118 -12.20 -5.45 -10.40
CA GLY A 118 -13.10 -6.57 -10.08
C GLY A 118 -14.43 -6.51 -10.84
N ASP A 119 -14.91 -5.30 -11.17
CA ASP A 119 -16.11 -5.09 -11.98
C ASP A 119 -15.85 -5.24 -13.50
N TYR A 120 -14.59 -5.10 -13.93
CA TYR A 120 -14.19 -5.46 -15.28
C TYR A 120 -13.83 -6.93 -15.32
N TYR A 121 -14.44 -7.69 -16.18
CA TYR A 121 -14.09 -9.11 -16.48
C TYR A 121 -12.71 -9.18 -17.14
N LEU A 122 -11.68 -8.66 -16.44
CA LEU A 122 -10.30 -8.55 -16.92
C LEU A 122 -9.75 -9.92 -17.32
N GLU A 123 -10.15 -10.98 -16.60
CA GLU A 123 -9.79 -12.35 -16.95
C GLU A 123 -10.36 -12.78 -18.31
N ASP A 124 -11.59 -12.40 -18.61
CA ASP A 124 -12.25 -12.73 -19.88
C ASP A 124 -11.64 -11.92 -21.01
N ASP A 125 -11.29 -10.67 -20.78
CA ASP A 125 -10.61 -9.82 -21.76
C ASP A 125 -9.19 -10.32 -22.05
N ILE A 126 -8.41 -10.69 -21.02
CA ILE A 126 -7.09 -11.30 -21.19
C ILE A 126 -7.21 -12.62 -21.93
N ARG A 127 -8.15 -13.49 -21.54
CA ARG A 127 -8.42 -14.77 -22.22
C ARG A 127 -8.80 -14.57 -23.69
N SER A 128 -9.64 -13.59 -23.97
CA SER A 128 -10.02 -13.20 -25.34
C SER A 128 -8.81 -12.73 -26.16
N ILE A 129 -7.96 -11.89 -25.61
CA ILE A 129 -6.72 -11.43 -26.27
C ILE A 129 -5.77 -12.59 -26.53
N VAL A 130 -5.53 -13.45 -25.53
CA VAL A 130 -4.66 -14.62 -25.66
C VAL A 130 -5.21 -15.58 -26.70
N SER A 131 -6.52 -15.84 -26.72
CA SER A 131 -7.17 -16.70 -27.72
C SER A 131 -7.03 -16.15 -29.14
N LYS A 132 -7.16 -14.81 -29.30
CA LYS A 132 -6.94 -14.15 -30.60
C LYS A 132 -5.47 -14.23 -31.04
N LEU A 133 -4.53 -14.09 -30.09
CA LEU A 133 -3.09 -14.25 -30.39
C LEU A 133 -2.75 -15.69 -30.81
N LEU A 134 -3.34 -16.70 -30.14
CA LEU A 134 -3.14 -18.11 -30.45
C LEU A 134 -3.82 -18.52 -31.78
N ALA A 135 -4.90 -17.84 -32.19
CA ALA A 135 -5.59 -18.05 -33.44
C ALA A 135 -4.90 -17.42 -34.68
N ILE A 136 -3.85 -16.63 -34.48
CA ILE A 136 -3.01 -16.15 -35.58
C ILE A 136 -2.09 -17.28 -36.01
N GLU A 137 -2.60 -18.21 -36.85
CA GLU A 137 -1.84 -19.35 -37.37
C GLU A 137 -0.75 -18.95 -38.38
N ASP A 138 -0.78 -17.74 -38.91
CA ASP A 138 0.19 -17.26 -39.88
C ASP A 138 1.15 -16.28 -39.23
N TYR A 139 2.28 -16.79 -38.78
CA TYR A 139 3.44 -15.98 -38.38
C TYR A 139 4.15 -15.30 -39.57
N ASN A 140 3.42 -14.89 -40.58
CA ASN A 140 3.89 -13.94 -41.56
C ASN A 140 3.93 -12.55 -40.95
N LEU A 141 4.62 -12.42 -39.81
CA LEU A 141 5.10 -11.14 -39.35
C LEU A 141 6.06 -10.62 -40.42
N PRO A 142 5.75 -9.47 -41.04
CA PRO A 142 6.66 -8.92 -42.05
C PRO A 142 8.08 -8.89 -41.47
N GLU A 143 9.06 -9.33 -42.26
CA GLU A 143 10.48 -9.38 -41.90
C GLU A 143 10.99 -8.06 -41.25
N VAL A 144 10.33 -6.95 -41.56
CA VAL A 144 10.50 -5.60 -40.97
C VAL A 144 10.21 -5.57 -39.46
N MET A 145 9.34 -6.45 -38.92
CA MET A 145 9.09 -6.50 -37.48
C MET A 145 10.09 -7.35 -36.70
N LEU A 146 10.75 -8.30 -37.36
CA LEU A 146 11.79 -9.14 -36.75
C LEU A 146 13.14 -8.43 -36.65
N ASN A 147 13.38 -7.39 -37.47
CA ASN A 147 14.59 -6.60 -37.46
C ASN A 147 14.57 -5.39 -36.51
N LYS A 148 13.56 -5.24 -35.69
CA LYS A 148 13.59 -4.24 -34.63
C LYS A 148 14.57 -4.72 -33.58
N THR A 149 15.74 -4.11 -33.56
CA THR A 149 16.68 -4.18 -32.43
C THR A 149 15.87 -4.05 -31.17
N ALA A 150 15.84 -5.08 -30.32
CA ALA A 150 15.09 -5.04 -29.10
C ALA A 150 15.52 -3.79 -28.32
N LEU A 151 14.58 -2.87 -28.12
CA LEU A 151 14.84 -1.66 -27.34
C LEU A 151 15.46 -2.07 -26.02
N LYS A 152 16.56 -1.45 -25.66
CA LYS A 152 17.24 -1.70 -24.38
C LYS A 152 16.23 -1.46 -23.24
N ILE A 153 16.35 -2.22 -22.17
CA ILE A 153 15.48 -2.10 -20.99
C ILE A 153 15.40 -0.64 -20.52
N LYS A 154 16.53 0.09 -20.60
CA LYS A 154 16.64 1.53 -20.27
C LYS A 154 15.73 2.44 -21.11
N GLU A 155 15.42 2.06 -22.32
CA GLU A 155 14.58 2.83 -23.24
C GLU A 155 13.08 2.51 -23.04
N LYS A 156 12.77 1.34 -22.46
CA LYS A 156 11.39 0.89 -22.23
C LYS A 156 10.85 1.30 -20.85
N ILE A 157 11.72 1.43 -19.86
CA ILE A 157 11.33 1.70 -18.48
C ILE A 157 11.80 3.10 -18.07
N PRO A 158 10.87 4.03 -17.78
CA PRO A 158 11.21 5.38 -17.35
C PRO A 158 12.13 5.39 -16.11
N ASP A 159 12.99 6.40 -16.01
CA ASP A 159 13.98 6.54 -14.92
C ASP A 159 13.38 6.54 -13.52
N LYS A 160 12.12 6.96 -13.37
CA LYS A 160 11.40 6.92 -12.09
C LYS A 160 11.19 5.51 -11.53
N TYR A 161 11.42 4.45 -12.32
CA TYR A 161 11.29 3.05 -11.91
C TYR A 161 12.66 2.34 -11.86
N LEU A 162 13.67 2.98 -11.28
CA LEU A 162 15.04 2.49 -11.25
C LEU A 162 15.17 1.06 -10.69
N LEU A 163 14.54 0.79 -9.55
CA LEU A 163 14.57 -0.55 -8.90
C LEU A 163 13.94 -1.65 -9.77
N LEU A 164 12.88 -1.31 -10.50
CA LEU A 164 12.25 -2.25 -11.42
C LEU A 164 13.18 -2.57 -12.59
N ARG A 165 13.87 -1.54 -13.11
CA ARG A 165 14.86 -1.69 -14.17
C ARG A 165 16.00 -2.60 -13.76
N GLU A 166 16.62 -2.36 -12.60
CA GLU A 166 17.70 -3.19 -12.05
C GLU A 166 17.30 -4.64 -11.85
N LYS A 167 16.08 -4.85 -11.32
CA LYS A 167 15.52 -6.19 -11.12
C LYS A 167 15.29 -6.94 -12.44
N ILE A 168 14.86 -6.25 -13.49
CA ILE A 168 14.65 -6.86 -14.81
C ILE A 168 16.02 -7.11 -15.48
N GLU A 169 16.97 -6.19 -15.40
CA GLU A 169 18.33 -6.37 -15.92
C GLU A 169 19.03 -7.58 -15.26
N SER A 170 18.86 -7.77 -13.95
CA SER A 170 19.43 -8.92 -13.23
C SER A 170 18.81 -10.28 -13.58
N ASN A 171 17.59 -10.31 -14.13
CA ASN A 171 16.89 -11.54 -14.50
C ASN A 171 17.09 -11.91 -15.99
N VAL A 172 17.72 -11.05 -16.79
CA VAL A 172 17.92 -11.26 -18.23
C VAL A 172 19.36 -11.67 -18.54
N THR A 173 20.25 -11.60 -17.55
CA THR A 173 21.64 -12.10 -17.62
C THR A 173 21.73 -13.53 -17.15
#